data_51024a2a9ee57d40ffda07814961c2e7
#
_entry.id   51024a2a9ee57d40ffda07814961c2e7
#
_cell.length_a   1.000
_cell.length_b   1.000
_cell.length_c   1.000
_cell.angle_alpha   90.00
_cell.angle_beta   90.00
_cell.angle_gamma   90.00
#
_symmetry.space_group_name_H-M   'P 1'
#
loop_
_entity.id
_entity.type
_entity.pdbx_description
1 polymer ?
#
loop_
_entity_poly.entity_id
_entity_poly.type
_entity_poly.pdbx_seq_one_letter_code
_entity_poly.pdbx_strand_id
1 'polypeptide(L)'
;MSVSFDQRVANFCAGPASMPTAVLQKAQAELLNWQGSGMSVMEMSHRSSEFMGIASKAEQDLRKLMNIPDNYKVLFLQGGASLQFSAIPLNLLKGEADYLDTGIWSKKAISEAKRYEQAGLGKINVVASAKDSNYTTVPPRDSWQLNDNADYFHYCPNETINGLAMFDVPAVNVPIVADMSSCILSSPIDV
;
A
#
# COMPACT_ATOMS: atom_id res chain seq x y z
N MET A 1 -8.38 33.57 -6.71
CA MET A 1 -7.17 33.64 -7.56
C MET A 1 -6.73 32.19 -7.80
N SER A 2 -6.60 31.75 -9.05
CA SER A 2 -6.06 30.44 -9.37
C SER A 2 -4.53 30.54 -9.30
N VAL A 3 -3.90 29.70 -8.47
CA VAL A 3 -2.44 29.57 -8.44
C VAL A 3 -2.02 28.86 -9.73
N SER A 4 -1.15 29.48 -10.52
CA SER A 4 -0.61 28.86 -11.73
C SER A 4 0.40 27.76 -11.37
N PHE A 5 0.64 26.80 -12.26
CA PHE A 5 1.66 25.76 -12.07
C PHE A 5 3.04 26.37 -11.75
N ASP A 6 3.39 27.48 -12.38
CA ASP A 6 4.66 28.18 -12.21
C ASP A 6 4.88 28.80 -10.81
N GLN A 7 3.82 28.87 -9.99
CA GLN A 7 3.88 29.39 -8.61
C GLN A 7 4.00 28.29 -7.55
N ARG A 8 3.98 27.02 -7.93
CA ARG A 8 4.14 25.90 -7.00
C ARG A 8 5.63 25.54 -6.85
N VAL A 9 6.04 25.30 -5.61
CA VAL A 9 7.40 24.81 -5.34
C VAL A 9 7.58 23.40 -5.93
N ALA A 10 8.80 23.13 -6.40
CA ALA A 10 9.20 21.77 -6.78
C ALA A 10 9.35 20.92 -5.51
N ASN A 11 8.33 20.15 -5.21
CA ASN A 11 8.30 19.29 -4.03
C ASN A 11 8.73 17.87 -4.40
N PHE A 12 9.90 17.43 -3.91
CA PHE A 12 10.47 16.10 -4.07
C PHE A 12 10.37 15.25 -2.78
N CYS A 13 9.49 15.64 -1.84
CA CYS A 13 9.27 14.87 -0.61
C CYS A 13 8.70 13.48 -0.94
N ALA A 14 9.22 12.47 -0.27
CA ALA A 14 8.76 11.09 -0.40
C ALA A 14 7.30 10.88 0.09
N GLY A 15 6.87 11.72 1.02
CA GLY A 15 5.50 11.80 1.56
C GLY A 15 5.43 12.72 2.78
N PRO A 16 4.46 13.66 2.80
CA PRO A 16 3.41 13.96 1.81
C PRO A 16 3.99 14.43 0.47
N ALA A 17 3.63 13.73 -0.61
CA ALA A 17 4.17 13.99 -1.92
C ALA A 17 3.40 15.08 -2.68
N SER A 18 3.99 15.54 -3.79
CA SER A 18 3.34 16.50 -4.69
C SER A 18 2.11 15.86 -5.35
N MET A 19 0.97 16.56 -5.29
CA MET A 19 -0.25 16.15 -5.99
C MET A 19 -0.33 16.83 -7.36
N PRO A 20 -0.91 16.17 -8.38
CA PRO A 20 -1.16 16.79 -9.67
C PRO A 20 -2.02 18.07 -9.53
N THR A 21 -1.62 19.16 -10.20
CA THR A 21 -2.32 20.46 -10.10
C THR A 21 -3.78 20.36 -10.52
N ALA A 22 -4.10 19.57 -11.56
CA ALA A 22 -5.47 19.37 -12.01
C ALA A 22 -6.37 18.73 -10.93
N VAL A 23 -5.82 17.79 -10.11
CA VAL A 23 -6.55 17.19 -8.99
C VAL A 23 -6.86 18.22 -7.91
N LEU A 24 -5.87 19.06 -7.56
CA LEU A 24 -6.06 20.13 -6.57
C LEU A 24 -7.06 21.19 -7.04
N GLN A 25 -7.01 21.57 -8.33
CA GLN A 25 -7.96 22.50 -8.92
C GLN A 25 -9.39 21.96 -8.91
N LYS A 26 -9.56 20.66 -9.21
CA LYS A 26 -10.86 20.01 -9.11
C LYS A 26 -11.37 19.98 -7.68
N ALA A 27 -10.53 19.58 -6.72
CA ALA A 27 -10.89 19.59 -5.31
C ALA A 27 -11.28 21.00 -4.82
N GLN A 28 -10.55 22.04 -5.24
CA GLN A 28 -10.85 23.43 -4.92
C GLN A 28 -12.21 23.86 -5.48
N ALA A 29 -12.50 23.53 -6.74
CA ALA A 29 -13.75 23.89 -7.41
C ALA A 29 -14.98 23.23 -6.77
N GLU A 30 -14.83 22.00 -6.27
CA GLU A 30 -15.90 21.21 -5.66
C GLU A 30 -15.96 21.32 -4.15
N LEU A 31 -15.03 22.04 -3.49
CA LEU A 31 -14.85 22.03 -2.04
C LEU A 31 -16.08 22.49 -1.27
N LEU A 32 -16.76 23.55 -1.71
CA LEU A 32 -17.94 24.11 -1.00
C LEU A 32 -19.26 23.57 -1.54
N ASN A 33 -19.27 23.05 -2.77
CA ASN A 33 -20.51 22.63 -3.43
C ASN A 33 -20.22 21.52 -4.44
N TRP A 34 -20.17 20.28 -3.96
CA TRP A 34 -19.90 19.13 -4.79
C TRP A 34 -21.08 18.88 -5.76
N GLN A 35 -20.81 19.05 -7.06
CA GLN A 35 -21.75 18.81 -8.16
C GLN A 35 -23.14 19.42 -7.97
N GLY A 36 -23.24 20.59 -7.34
CA GLY A 36 -24.51 21.28 -7.13
C GLY A 36 -25.33 20.78 -5.95
N SER A 37 -24.81 19.90 -5.11
CA SER A 37 -25.49 19.37 -3.92
C SER A 37 -25.71 20.40 -2.82
N GLY A 38 -25.05 21.56 -2.91
CA GLY A 38 -25.08 22.62 -1.89
C GLY A 38 -24.23 22.32 -0.65
N MET A 39 -23.43 21.24 -0.66
CA MET A 39 -22.56 20.87 0.45
C MET A 39 -21.23 20.32 -0.05
N SER A 40 -20.22 20.37 0.82
CA SER A 40 -18.92 19.73 0.63
C SER A 40 -19.00 18.20 0.78
N VAL A 41 -18.14 17.46 0.07
CA VAL A 41 -17.96 16.02 0.34
C VAL A 41 -17.58 15.75 1.80
N MET A 42 -16.89 16.70 2.45
CA MET A 42 -16.49 16.60 3.86
C MET A 42 -17.66 16.65 4.83
N GLU A 43 -18.83 17.15 4.39
CA GLU A 43 -20.06 17.29 5.18
C GLU A 43 -21.08 16.18 4.90
N MET A 44 -20.83 15.35 3.87
CA MET A 44 -21.74 14.29 3.47
C MET A 44 -21.69 13.10 4.42
N SER A 45 -22.86 12.54 4.72
CA SER A 45 -22.91 11.24 5.37
C SER A 45 -22.34 10.16 4.44
N HIS A 46 -21.48 9.28 4.99
CA HIS A 46 -20.97 8.12 4.24
C HIS A 46 -22.06 7.14 3.76
N ARG A 47 -23.30 7.33 4.23
CA ARG A 47 -24.48 6.54 3.82
C ARG A 47 -25.40 7.28 2.83
N SER A 48 -25.07 8.53 2.48
CA SER A 48 -25.85 9.25 1.46
C SER A 48 -25.60 8.66 0.05
N SER A 49 -26.56 8.85 -0.84
CA SER A 49 -26.48 8.41 -2.25
C SER A 49 -25.26 9.04 -2.96
N GLU A 50 -24.99 10.30 -2.66
CA GLU A 50 -23.88 11.06 -3.24
C GLU A 50 -22.53 10.45 -2.83
N PHE A 51 -22.33 10.20 -1.53
CA PHE A 51 -21.09 9.60 -1.04
C PHE A 51 -20.93 8.15 -1.53
N MET A 52 -22.00 7.37 -1.50
CA MET A 52 -21.99 6.01 -2.06
C MET A 52 -21.65 6.00 -3.54
N GLY A 53 -22.13 6.98 -4.30
CA GLY A 53 -21.75 7.18 -5.70
C GLY A 53 -20.26 7.46 -5.88
N ILE A 54 -19.66 8.31 -5.03
CA ILE A 54 -18.21 8.59 -5.02
C ILE A 54 -17.42 7.31 -4.72
N ALA A 55 -17.79 6.58 -3.67
CA ALA A 55 -17.10 5.36 -3.27
C ALA A 55 -17.17 4.27 -4.36
N SER A 56 -18.34 4.07 -4.93
CA SER A 56 -18.55 3.13 -6.05
C SER A 56 -17.72 3.50 -7.27
N LYS A 57 -17.67 4.80 -7.61
CA LYS A 57 -16.85 5.29 -8.72
C LYS A 57 -15.37 5.08 -8.48
N ALA A 58 -14.88 5.33 -7.26
CA ALA A 58 -13.49 5.12 -6.89
C ALA A 58 -13.09 3.64 -7.03
N GLU A 59 -13.94 2.70 -6.58
CA GLU A 59 -13.70 1.27 -6.77
C GLU A 59 -13.68 0.88 -8.25
N GLN A 60 -14.65 1.35 -9.03
CA GLN A 60 -14.73 1.06 -10.48
C GLN A 60 -13.48 1.56 -11.22
N ASP A 61 -13.02 2.78 -10.90
CA ASP A 61 -11.83 3.36 -11.51
C ASP A 61 -10.58 2.56 -11.15
N LEU A 62 -10.43 2.15 -9.88
CA LEU A 62 -9.32 1.31 -9.44
C LEU A 62 -9.32 -0.05 -10.16
N ARG A 63 -10.47 -0.72 -10.22
CA ARG A 63 -10.62 -1.98 -10.95
C ARG A 63 -10.24 -1.86 -12.41
N LYS A 64 -10.68 -0.79 -13.08
CA LYS A 64 -10.36 -0.53 -14.47
C LYS A 64 -8.87 -0.23 -14.68
N LEU A 65 -8.25 0.57 -13.81
CA LEU A 65 -6.84 0.96 -13.94
C LEU A 65 -5.87 -0.20 -13.73
N MET A 66 -6.22 -1.14 -12.85
CA MET A 66 -5.39 -2.29 -12.49
C MET A 66 -5.87 -3.62 -13.08
N ASN A 67 -6.92 -3.60 -13.92
CA ASN A 67 -7.55 -4.82 -14.44
C ASN A 67 -7.93 -5.84 -13.34
N ILE A 68 -8.44 -5.35 -12.20
CA ILE A 68 -8.74 -6.21 -11.04
C ILE A 68 -9.90 -7.17 -11.39
N PRO A 69 -9.68 -8.50 -11.35
CA PRO A 69 -10.73 -9.48 -11.60
C PRO A 69 -11.87 -9.45 -10.56
N ASP A 70 -13.07 -9.92 -10.92
CA ASP A 70 -14.25 -9.88 -10.05
C ASP A 70 -14.12 -10.76 -8.79
N ASN A 71 -13.25 -11.77 -8.81
CA ASN A 71 -12.98 -12.61 -7.65
C ASN A 71 -12.15 -11.92 -6.57
N TYR A 72 -11.52 -10.76 -6.86
CA TYR A 72 -10.82 -9.94 -5.87
C TYR A 72 -11.79 -8.94 -5.21
N LYS A 73 -11.55 -8.65 -3.93
CA LYS A 73 -12.29 -7.63 -3.18
C LYS A 73 -11.45 -6.36 -3.06
N VAL A 74 -12.08 -5.21 -3.31
CA VAL A 74 -11.51 -3.89 -3.01
C VAL A 74 -12.13 -3.41 -1.71
N LEU A 75 -11.27 -3.08 -0.73
CA LEU A 75 -11.70 -2.65 0.60
C LEU A 75 -11.07 -1.29 0.92
N PHE A 76 -11.89 -0.31 1.24
CA PHE A 76 -11.46 1.00 1.75
C PHE A 76 -11.48 0.95 3.27
N LEU A 77 -10.30 0.78 3.89
CA LEU A 77 -10.15 0.59 5.33
C LEU A 77 -9.48 1.81 5.97
N GLN A 78 -9.86 2.11 7.19
CA GLN A 78 -9.22 3.14 8.00
C GLN A 78 -7.92 2.61 8.65
N GLY A 79 -7.07 3.51 9.19
CA GLY A 79 -5.89 3.14 10.00
C GLY A 79 -4.57 3.09 9.24
N GLY A 80 -4.59 3.25 7.91
CA GLY A 80 -3.40 3.28 7.06
C GLY A 80 -2.57 2.00 7.11
N ALA A 81 -1.36 2.04 6.54
CA ALA A 81 -0.47 0.88 6.45
C ALA A 81 -0.05 0.33 7.82
N SER A 82 0.08 1.19 8.84
CA SER A 82 0.46 0.72 10.20
C SER A 82 -0.58 -0.22 10.80
N LEU A 83 -1.88 0.04 10.60
CA LEU A 83 -2.92 -0.88 11.02
C LEU A 83 -2.91 -2.16 10.17
N GLN A 84 -2.61 -2.06 8.89
CA GLN A 84 -2.53 -3.23 8.01
C GLN A 84 -1.38 -4.16 8.42
N PHE A 85 -0.22 -3.63 8.83
CA PHE A 85 0.87 -4.48 9.36
C PHE A 85 0.45 -5.32 10.56
N SER A 86 -0.50 -4.83 11.34
CA SER A 86 -1.10 -5.56 12.47
C SER A 86 -2.22 -6.50 12.02
N ALA A 87 -3.09 -6.04 11.13
CA ALA A 87 -4.25 -6.80 10.65
C ALA A 87 -3.84 -8.03 9.82
N ILE A 88 -2.75 -7.95 9.06
CA ILE A 88 -2.25 -9.05 8.23
C ILE A 88 -1.96 -10.30 9.08
N PRO A 89 -1.04 -10.28 10.05
CA PRO A 89 -0.79 -11.46 10.89
C PRO A 89 -2.02 -11.86 11.71
N LEU A 90 -2.81 -10.90 12.19
CA LEU A 90 -4.04 -11.22 12.95
C LEU A 90 -5.05 -12.05 12.14
N ASN A 91 -5.14 -11.82 10.85
CA ASN A 91 -6.11 -12.50 9.98
C ASN A 91 -5.52 -13.70 9.23
N LEU A 92 -4.24 -13.67 8.88
CA LEU A 92 -3.65 -14.63 7.95
C LEU A 92 -2.67 -15.60 8.62
N LEU A 93 -2.00 -15.24 9.72
CA LEU A 93 -1.02 -16.09 10.37
C LEU A 93 -1.71 -17.22 11.15
N LYS A 94 -1.40 -18.46 10.77
CA LYS A 94 -1.91 -19.69 11.42
C LYS A 94 -0.78 -20.61 11.87
N GLY A 95 0.31 -20.62 11.15
CA GLY A 95 1.49 -21.44 11.40
C GLY A 95 2.77 -20.65 11.29
N GLU A 96 3.16 -20.29 10.09
CA GLU A 96 4.37 -19.54 9.80
C GLU A 96 4.16 -18.59 8.62
N ALA A 97 4.80 -17.43 8.64
CA ALA A 97 4.77 -16.49 7.53
C ALA A 97 6.18 -16.01 7.17
N ASP A 98 6.40 -15.84 5.87
CA ASP A 98 7.65 -15.38 5.29
C ASP A 98 7.64 -13.87 5.09
N TYR A 99 8.74 -13.22 5.48
CA TYR A 99 8.93 -11.77 5.32
C TYR A 99 10.29 -11.48 4.69
N LEU A 100 10.31 -10.57 3.72
CA LEU A 100 11.54 -10.05 3.13
C LEU A 100 11.91 -8.71 3.77
N ASP A 101 13.12 -8.59 4.32
CA ASP A 101 13.64 -7.36 4.94
C ASP A 101 14.47 -6.55 3.92
N THR A 102 13.87 -5.52 3.34
CA THR A 102 14.48 -4.64 2.33
C THR A 102 14.63 -3.19 2.77
N GLY A 103 14.16 -2.81 3.96
CA GLY A 103 14.30 -1.44 4.45
C GLY A 103 13.46 -1.11 5.68
N ILE A 104 13.11 0.16 5.82
CA ILE A 104 12.40 0.66 7.01
C ILE A 104 10.98 0.10 7.10
N TRP A 105 10.27 0.01 5.98
CA TRP A 105 8.87 -0.40 5.97
C TRP A 105 8.71 -1.90 6.18
N SER A 106 9.50 -2.70 5.50
CA SER A 106 9.54 -4.16 5.75
C SER A 106 9.95 -4.47 7.19
N LYS A 107 10.91 -3.73 7.77
CA LYS A 107 11.24 -3.87 9.20
C LYS A 107 10.07 -3.57 10.13
N LYS A 108 9.28 -2.53 9.83
CA LYS A 108 8.10 -2.20 10.62
C LYS A 108 7.06 -3.32 10.53
N ALA A 109 6.82 -3.84 9.32
CA ALA A 109 5.93 -4.98 9.11
C ALA A 109 6.39 -6.21 9.89
N ILE A 110 7.68 -6.56 9.82
CA ILE A 110 8.30 -7.68 10.57
C ILE A 110 8.17 -7.45 12.07
N SER A 111 8.48 -6.24 12.55
CA SER A 111 8.39 -5.91 13.98
C SER A 111 6.98 -6.06 14.52
N GLU A 112 5.98 -5.65 13.74
CA GLU A 112 4.58 -5.80 14.13
C GLU A 112 4.16 -7.26 14.11
N ALA A 113 4.51 -8.02 13.07
CA ALA A 113 4.22 -9.45 12.98
C ALA A 113 4.86 -10.26 14.13
N LYS A 114 6.07 -9.92 14.54
CA LYS A 114 6.75 -10.55 15.69
C LYS A 114 6.04 -10.35 17.03
N ARG A 115 5.18 -9.35 17.18
CA ARG A 115 4.33 -9.22 18.38
C ARG A 115 3.29 -10.33 18.43
N TYR A 116 2.77 -10.74 17.29
CA TYR A 116 1.84 -11.86 17.18
C TYR A 116 2.54 -13.20 17.38
N GLU A 117 3.78 -13.34 16.92
CA GLU A 117 4.62 -14.50 17.25
C GLU A 117 4.83 -14.62 18.78
N GLN A 118 5.17 -13.52 19.45
CA GLN A 118 5.31 -13.48 20.93
C GLN A 118 3.98 -13.79 21.64
N ALA A 119 2.84 -13.48 21.02
CA ALA A 119 1.52 -13.84 21.53
C ALA A 119 1.12 -15.30 21.21
N GLY A 120 1.97 -16.07 20.53
CA GLY A 120 1.76 -17.48 20.24
C GLY A 120 0.86 -17.78 19.03
N LEU A 121 0.61 -16.78 18.14
CA LEU A 121 -0.25 -16.98 16.97
C LEU A 121 0.45 -17.73 15.82
N GLY A 122 1.78 -17.78 15.79
CA GLY A 122 2.56 -18.46 14.76
C GLY A 122 4.02 -18.03 14.81
N LYS A 123 4.78 -18.29 13.73
CA LYS A 123 6.19 -17.94 13.59
C LYS A 123 6.41 -16.97 12.45
N ILE A 124 7.42 -16.14 12.59
CA ILE A 124 7.82 -15.17 11.57
C ILE A 124 9.23 -15.52 11.08
N ASN A 125 9.30 -15.99 9.85
CA ASN A 125 10.54 -16.26 9.15
C ASN A 125 10.96 -15.02 8.35
N VAL A 126 12.19 -14.54 8.55
CA VAL A 126 12.79 -13.50 7.71
C VAL A 126 13.63 -14.20 6.66
N VAL A 127 13.09 -14.34 5.47
CA VAL A 127 13.67 -15.14 4.38
C VAL A 127 15.02 -14.63 3.89
N ALA A 128 15.21 -13.33 3.90
CA ALA A 128 16.47 -12.65 3.60
C ALA A 128 16.42 -11.21 4.11
N SER A 129 17.59 -10.59 4.27
CA SER A 129 17.73 -9.20 4.70
C SER A 129 18.74 -8.45 3.86
N ALA A 130 18.40 -7.24 3.44
CA ALA A 130 19.29 -6.31 2.75
C ALA A 130 20.23 -5.56 3.72
N LYS A 131 20.26 -5.91 5.00
CA LYS A 131 21.04 -5.22 6.04
C LYS A 131 22.52 -5.14 5.69
N ASP A 132 23.10 -6.23 5.19
CA ASP A 132 24.54 -6.30 4.89
C ASP A 132 24.95 -5.40 3.72
N SER A 133 24.01 -5.06 2.85
CA SER A 133 24.19 -4.06 1.77
C SER A 133 23.81 -2.64 2.22
N ASN A 134 23.56 -2.38 3.51
CA ASN A 134 22.98 -1.14 4.01
C ASN A 134 21.68 -0.75 3.30
N TYR A 135 20.88 -1.76 2.92
CA TYR A 135 19.59 -1.57 2.22
C TYR A 135 19.70 -0.85 0.86
N THR A 136 20.81 -1.07 0.15
CA THR A 136 21.05 -0.50 -1.19
C THR A 136 20.75 -1.47 -2.31
N THR A 137 20.67 -2.75 -2.02
CA THR A 137 20.38 -3.81 -3.00
C THR A 137 19.44 -4.85 -2.43
N VAL A 138 18.56 -5.40 -3.29
CA VAL A 138 17.70 -6.53 -2.92
C VAL A 138 18.59 -7.78 -2.77
N PRO A 139 18.43 -8.59 -1.70
CA PRO A 139 19.14 -9.87 -1.60
C PRO A 139 18.89 -10.75 -2.81
N PRO A 140 19.91 -11.46 -3.33
CA PRO A 140 19.75 -12.39 -4.45
C PRO A 140 18.67 -13.44 -4.16
N ARG A 141 17.85 -13.77 -5.16
CA ARG A 141 16.70 -14.68 -5.01
C ARG A 141 17.11 -16.08 -4.51
N ASP A 142 18.26 -16.58 -4.97
CA ASP A 142 18.82 -17.88 -4.59
C ASP A 142 19.30 -17.94 -3.12
N SER A 143 19.44 -16.78 -2.47
CA SER A 143 19.79 -16.71 -1.04
C SER A 143 18.57 -16.73 -0.12
N TRP A 144 17.33 -16.65 -0.65
CA TRP A 144 16.13 -16.60 0.17
C TRP A 144 15.80 -17.95 0.80
N GLN A 145 15.60 -17.96 2.11
CA GLN A 145 15.22 -19.14 2.88
C GLN A 145 13.68 -19.21 2.98
N LEU A 146 13.02 -19.53 1.87
CA LEU A 146 11.57 -19.63 1.77
C LEU A 146 11.04 -20.86 2.50
N ASN A 147 9.83 -20.75 3.08
CA ASN A 147 9.06 -21.86 3.59
C ASN A 147 7.88 -22.14 2.64
N ASP A 148 7.93 -23.26 1.91
CA ASP A 148 6.88 -23.66 0.97
C ASP A 148 5.49 -23.88 1.62
N ASN A 149 5.43 -23.98 2.94
CA ASN A 149 4.20 -24.13 3.71
C ASN A 149 3.83 -22.86 4.50
N ALA A 150 4.46 -21.71 4.20
CA ALA A 150 4.09 -20.45 4.83
C ALA A 150 2.64 -20.07 4.53
N ASP A 151 1.96 -19.46 5.48
CA ASP A 151 0.60 -18.94 5.30
C ASP A 151 0.55 -17.82 4.26
N TYR A 152 1.63 -17.03 4.18
CA TYR A 152 1.84 -15.97 3.20
C TYR A 152 3.30 -15.52 3.15
N PHE A 153 3.65 -14.84 2.06
CA PHE A 153 4.92 -14.13 1.89
C PHE A 153 4.67 -12.63 1.84
N HIS A 154 5.30 -11.87 2.73
CA HIS A 154 5.17 -10.41 2.80
C HIS A 154 6.43 -9.70 2.29
N TYR A 155 6.25 -8.68 1.44
CA TYR A 155 7.33 -7.80 1.00
C TYR A 155 6.85 -6.36 0.78
N CYS A 156 7.80 -5.42 0.74
CA CYS A 156 7.57 -4.04 0.33
C CYS A 156 8.25 -3.83 -1.03
N PRO A 157 7.50 -3.71 -2.14
CA PRO A 157 8.11 -3.49 -3.45
C PRO A 157 8.83 -2.15 -3.57
N ASN A 158 8.51 -1.16 -2.72
CA ASN A 158 9.21 0.11 -2.69
C ASN A 158 9.48 0.58 -1.26
N GLU A 159 10.75 0.61 -0.90
CA GLU A 159 11.24 1.16 0.38
C GLU A 159 11.50 2.66 0.21
N THR A 160 10.47 3.46 0.38
CA THR A 160 10.40 4.89 0.08
C THR A 160 11.57 5.70 0.65
N ILE A 161 12.01 5.37 1.85
CA ILE A 161 13.06 6.13 2.58
C ILE A 161 14.46 5.69 2.14
N ASN A 162 14.66 4.41 1.94
CA ASN A 162 15.95 3.86 1.51
C ASN A 162 16.17 4.00 0.00
N GLY A 163 15.10 4.17 -0.78
CA GLY A 163 15.15 4.25 -2.24
C GLY A 163 15.33 2.90 -2.93
N LEU A 164 15.16 1.79 -2.22
CA LEU A 164 15.25 0.45 -2.78
C LEU A 164 13.88 0.05 -3.36
N ALA A 165 13.86 -0.35 -4.63
CA ALA A 165 12.64 -0.78 -5.31
C ALA A 165 12.83 -2.15 -5.98
N MET A 166 11.74 -2.94 -5.98
CA MET A 166 11.60 -4.19 -6.71
C MET A 166 10.53 -4.00 -7.78
N PHE A 167 10.89 -4.24 -9.04
CA PHE A 167 10.00 -4.03 -10.19
C PHE A 167 9.33 -5.32 -10.67
N ASP A 168 9.71 -6.44 -10.11
CA ASP A 168 9.16 -7.77 -10.40
C ASP A 168 8.44 -8.33 -9.17
N VAL A 169 7.38 -9.09 -9.41
CA VAL A 169 6.67 -9.82 -8.36
C VAL A 169 7.49 -11.07 -7.99
N PRO A 170 7.74 -11.32 -6.69
CA PRO A 170 8.44 -12.53 -6.25
C PRO A 170 7.73 -13.82 -6.71
N ALA A 171 8.47 -14.74 -7.33
CA ALA A 171 7.97 -16.07 -7.66
C ALA A 171 8.03 -16.94 -6.39
N VAL A 172 6.91 -17.07 -5.70
CA VAL A 172 6.73 -17.92 -4.51
C VAL A 172 5.48 -18.78 -4.66
N ASN A 173 5.41 -19.90 -3.94
CA ASN A 173 4.28 -20.84 -4.04
C ASN A 173 3.17 -20.60 -3.01
N VAL A 174 3.25 -19.51 -2.26
CA VAL A 174 2.31 -19.13 -1.19
C VAL A 174 1.64 -17.80 -1.52
N PRO A 175 0.50 -17.45 -0.90
CA PRO A 175 -0.14 -16.16 -1.08
C PRO A 175 0.82 -14.99 -0.83
N ILE A 176 0.81 -13.99 -1.71
CA ILE A 176 1.66 -12.80 -1.60
C ILE A 176 0.90 -11.67 -0.93
N VAL A 177 1.54 -11.01 0.01
CA VAL A 177 1.10 -9.76 0.63
C VAL A 177 2.12 -8.68 0.30
N ALA A 178 1.71 -7.66 -0.46
CA ALA A 178 2.58 -6.57 -0.88
C ALA A 178 2.15 -5.24 -0.24
N ASP A 179 3.06 -4.58 0.48
CA ASP A 179 2.86 -3.19 0.89
C ASP A 179 3.25 -2.25 -0.26
N MET A 180 2.27 -1.85 -1.04
CA MET A 180 2.43 -0.97 -2.19
C MET A 180 2.09 0.49 -1.88
N SER A 181 2.08 0.91 -0.61
CA SER A 181 1.62 2.24 -0.16
C SER A 181 2.28 3.40 -0.92
N SER A 182 3.53 3.25 -1.35
CA SER A 182 4.27 4.32 -2.06
C SER A 182 4.46 4.08 -3.55
N CYS A 183 3.97 2.97 -4.11
CA CYS A 183 4.18 2.65 -5.52
C CYS A 183 2.94 2.15 -6.26
N ILE A 184 1.81 1.92 -5.58
CA ILE A 184 0.56 1.53 -6.24
C ILE A 184 0.16 2.55 -7.30
N LEU A 185 -0.27 2.11 -8.47
CA LEU A 185 -0.63 2.93 -9.63
C LEU A 185 0.53 3.76 -10.24
N SER A 186 1.78 3.57 -9.79
CA SER A 186 2.94 4.25 -10.38
C SER A 186 3.42 3.58 -11.68
N SER A 187 3.13 2.29 -11.81
CA SER A 187 3.41 1.48 -13.00
C SER A 187 2.32 0.42 -13.20
N PRO A 188 2.16 -0.12 -14.40
CA PRO A 188 1.26 -1.25 -14.63
C PRO A 188 1.67 -2.45 -13.76
N ILE A 189 0.66 -3.13 -13.21
CA ILE A 189 0.81 -4.38 -12.49
C ILE A 189 -0.30 -5.32 -12.94
N ASP A 190 0.00 -6.59 -13.04
CA ASP A 190 -0.96 -7.65 -13.30
C ASP A 190 -1.43 -8.25 -11.97
N VAL A 191 -2.76 -8.25 -11.74
CA VAL A 191 -3.38 -8.67 -10.48
C VAL A 191 -3.94 -10.09 -10.59
#